data_5f0cb4ec88044b3be1ece302ea6c935a
#
_entry.id   5f0cb4ec88044b3be1ece302ea6c935a
#
_cell.length_a   1.000
_cell.length_b   1.000
_cell.length_c   1.000
_cell.angle_alpha   90.00
_cell.angle_beta   90.00
_cell.angle_gamma   90.00
#
_symmetry.space_group_name_H-M   'P 1'
#
loop_
_entity.id
_entity.type
_entity.pdbx_description
1 polymer ?
#
loop_
_entity_poly.entity_id
_entity_poly.type
_entity_poly.pdbx_seq_one_letter_code
_entity_poly.pdbx_strand_id
1 'polypeptide(L)'
;MALDTRLVEVQSALLASTINRAHNALQESLSLATSMIGLIVPCREVGLNTEVSIQLETANALWDQGEMASSIGMLQSLDDVLLLKNQTIPVGRSHLLSKIGHQVSVARLEKADRIIERYLKPSLKELRGKMSGSEAGEVFHQFAVFCDQQLQDPDSLEDLERLKKLSKDKAEEVKTYKKLMKEALSPDEKKRYLNHLTKHQTWLQLDEEELQRHNSSRDEFLRQCLENYLLALAASDDHDGNALRFSALWLEHSEESLANEAVSTHLKKVPSRKFAPLMNQLASRLQDTTISFQQLLFSLILRICTEHPYHGMYQIYAGANTKISLTDESAIARKSATAKIAIQLSNNKPIIGPIWQAIQATNKCYCALAGERDEQKYKTGRKISLRESSSLGRLQASFTKYQVPPPTMQIELSSSLDYSKVPYMVRLEPHMSIASGVSLPKIITALGSNGAKYKQLVRYLLKSHGTFNTDIF
;
A
#
# COMPACT_ATOMS: atom_id res chain seq x y z
N MET A 1 1.96 44.28 -16.79
CA MET A 1 3.23 44.38 -16.01
C MET A 1 2.98 44.34 -14.49
N ALA A 2 2.32 45.36 -13.89
CA ALA A 2 2.11 45.33 -12.40
C ALA A 2 1.27 44.13 -11.92
N LEU A 3 0.23 43.78 -12.65
CA LEU A 3 -0.63 42.61 -12.34
C LEU A 3 0.14 41.29 -12.40
N ASP A 4 0.90 41.06 -13.46
CA ASP A 4 1.68 39.84 -13.66
C ASP A 4 2.78 39.70 -12.59
N THR A 5 3.44 40.84 -12.27
CA THR A 5 4.49 40.87 -11.24
C THR A 5 3.93 40.49 -9.85
N ARG A 6 2.76 41.04 -9.47
CA ARG A 6 2.12 40.71 -8.20
C ARG A 6 1.63 39.27 -8.15
N LEU A 7 1.09 38.76 -9.26
CA LEU A 7 0.67 37.34 -9.31
C LEU A 7 1.86 36.40 -9.13
N VAL A 8 2.97 36.65 -9.81
CA VAL A 8 4.22 35.89 -9.69
C VAL A 8 4.78 35.98 -8.27
N GLU A 9 4.75 37.16 -7.65
CA GLU A 9 5.18 37.36 -6.27
C GLU A 9 4.40 36.47 -5.30
N VAL A 10 3.06 36.47 -5.37
CA VAL A 10 2.20 35.62 -4.52
C VAL A 10 2.42 34.15 -4.80
N GLN A 11 2.44 33.73 -6.08
CA GLN A 11 2.67 32.32 -6.43
C GLN A 11 4.03 31.81 -5.96
N SER A 12 5.08 32.64 -6.09
CA SER A 12 6.42 32.29 -5.60
C SER A 12 6.47 32.15 -4.08
N ALA A 13 5.79 33.06 -3.35
CA ALA A 13 5.72 33.02 -1.90
C ALA A 13 4.91 31.80 -1.40
N LEU A 14 3.78 31.47 -2.05
CA LEU A 14 3.00 30.27 -1.76
C LEU A 14 3.84 29.01 -1.96
N LEU A 15 4.56 28.92 -3.08
CA LEU A 15 5.43 27.77 -3.37
C LEU A 15 6.58 27.67 -2.35
N ALA A 16 7.22 28.78 -2.02
CA ALA A 16 8.30 28.82 -1.04
C ALA A 16 7.80 28.39 0.36
N SER A 17 6.62 28.85 0.78
CA SER A 17 6.00 28.42 2.05
C SER A 17 5.74 26.92 2.05
N THR A 18 5.16 26.39 0.97
CA THR A 18 4.91 24.94 0.82
C THR A 18 6.21 24.12 0.88
N ILE A 19 7.28 24.57 0.20
CA ILE A 19 8.59 23.92 0.24
C ILE A 19 9.17 23.95 1.65
N ASN A 20 9.11 25.09 2.34
CA ASN A 20 9.61 25.23 3.70
C ASN A 20 8.89 24.27 4.66
N ARG A 21 7.56 24.13 4.53
CA ARG A 21 6.78 23.16 5.34
C ARG A 21 7.23 21.73 5.05
N ALA A 22 7.40 21.37 3.78
CA ALA A 22 7.86 20.04 3.38
C ALA A 22 9.25 19.69 3.93
N HIS A 23 10.11 20.70 4.12
CA HIS A 23 11.45 20.57 4.73
C HIS A 23 11.47 20.81 6.24
N ASN A 24 10.29 20.90 6.88
CA ASN A 24 10.15 21.18 8.31
C ASN A 24 10.78 22.51 8.78
N ALA A 25 10.93 23.48 7.86
CA ALA A 25 11.34 24.85 8.14
C ALA A 25 10.10 25.69 8.52
N LEU A 26 9.49 25.36 9.67
CA LEU A 26 8.16 25.83 10.05
C LEU A 26 8.13 27.34 10.33
N GLN A 27 9.19 27.86 10.95
CA GLN A 27 9.28 29.29 11.29
C GLN A 27 9.36 30.17 10.03
N GLU A 28 10.13 29.74 9.04
CA GLU A 28 10.28 30.41 7.76
C GLU A 28 8.96 30.37 6.97
N SER A 29 8.25 29.24 7.03
CA SER A 29 6.92 29.12 6.41
C SER A 29 5.92 30.07 7.06
N LEU A 30 5.86 30.15 8.39
CA LEU A 30 4.96 31.05 9.10
C LEU A 30 5.29 32.54 8.82
N SER A 31 6.58 32.87 8.75
CA SER A 31 7.04 34.22 8.39
C SER A 31 6.59 34.61 6.98
N LEU A 32 6.73 33.71 6.01
CA LEU A 32 6.25 33.93 4.64
C LEU A 32 4.72 34.05 4.61
N ALA A 33 4.00 33.19 5.30
CA ALA A 33 2.53 33.22 5.37
C ALA A 33 2.06 34.58 5.94
N THR A 34 2.68 35.06 7.01
CA THR A 34 2.38 36.38 7.60
C THR A 34 2.68 37.52 6.62
N SER A 35 3.80 37.44 5.90
CA SER A 35 4.15 38.44 4.87
C SER A 35 3.14 38.47 3.72
N MET A 36 2.65 37.28 3.29
CA MET A 36 1.64 37.18 2.24
C MET A 36 0.30 37.81 2.61
N ILE A 37 -0.11 37.77 3.89
CA ILE A 37 -1.32 38.46 4.35
C ILE A 37 -1.25 39.96 4.02
N GLY A 38 -0.06 40.58 4.15
CA GLY A 38 0.18 41.96 3.79
C GLY A 38 0.01 42.26 2.27
N LEU A 39 0.08 41.22 1.43
CA LEU A 39 -0.10 41.37 -0.03
C LEU A 39 -1.56 41.35 -0.48
N ILE A 40 -2.52 40.93 0.37
CA ILE A 40 -3.94 40.77 0.01
C ILE A 40 -4.52 42.13 -0.50
N VAL A 41 -4.30 43.21 0.24
CA VAL A 41 -4.82 44.55 -0.15
C VAL A 41 -4.16 45.06 -1.42
N PRO A 42 -2.82 45.09 -1.53
CA PRO A 42 -2.15 45.50 -2.79
C PRO A 42 -2.54 44.66 -4.00
N CYS A 43 -2.79 43.34 -3.82
CA CYS A 43 -3.28 42.50 -4.93
C CYS A 43 -4.69 42.89 -5.36
N ARG A 44 -5.58 43.15 -4.39
CA ARG A 44 -6.95 43.58 -4.68
C ARG A 44 -7.01 44.93 -5.43
N GLU A 45 -6.13 45.87 -5.10
CA GLU A 45 -6.02 47.18 -5.79
C GLU A 45 -5.66 47.03 -7.27
N VAL A 46 -4.92 45.99 -7.65
CA VAL A 46 -4.60 45.70 -9.06
C VAL A 46 -5.56 44.70 -9.71
N GLY A 47 -6.68 44.37 -9.04
CA GLY A 47 -7.70 43.47 -9.56
C GLY A 47 -7.39 41.95 -9.37
N LEU A 48 -6.42 41.60 -8.54
CA LEU A 48 -6.10 40.23 -8.20
C LEU A 48 -6.80 39.83 -6.88
N ASN A 49 -7.58 38.75 -6.92
CA ASN A 49 -8.19 38.19 -5.74
C ASN A 49 -7.44 36.91 -5.32
N THR A 50 -6.52 37.05 -4.38
CA THR A 50 -5.62 35.99 -3.90
C THR A 50 -5.88 35.63 -2.43
N GLU A 51 -6.93 36.19 -1.84
CA GLU A 51 -7.23 36.11 -0.42
C GLU A 51 -7.35 34.66 0.06
N VAL A 52 -8.13 33.83 -0.63
CA VAL A 52 -8.37 32.42 -0.23
C VAL A 52 -7.11 31.59 -0.28
N SER A 53 -6.30 31.72 -1.33
CA SER A 53 -5.06 30.95 -1.45
C SER A 53 -4.02 31.34 -0.38
N ILE A 54 -3.93 32.62 -0.05
CA ILE A 54 -3.04 33.11 1.02
C ILE A 54 -3.52 32.66 2.39
N GLN A 55 -4.82 32.78 2.69
CA GLN A 55 -5.38 32.36 3.98
C GLN A 55 -5.33 30.83 4.14
N LEU A 56 -5.54 30.07 3.07
CA LEU A 56 -5.37 28.60 3.09
C LEU A 56 -3.93 28.22 3.44
N GLU A 57 -2.93 28.86 2.83
CA GLU A 57 -1.53 28.56 3.13
C GLU A 57 -1.15 29.04 4.54
N THR A 58 -1.70 30.18 5.01
CA THR A 58 -1.53 30.63 6.39
C THR A 58 -2.10 29.62 7.39
N ALA A 59 -3.30 29.10 7.13
CA ALA A 59 -3.89 28.05 7.95
C ALA A 59 -3.03 26.79 7.98
N ASN A 60 -2.42 26.40 6.85
CA ASN A 60 -1.49 25.29 6.79
C ASN A 60 -0.24 25.53 7.66
N ALA A 61 0.35 26.71 7.56
CA ALA A 61 1.52 27.08 8.37
C ALA A 61 1.19 27.11 9.87
N LEU A 62 0.01 27.61 10.26
CA LEU A 62 -0.46 27.57 11.64
C LEU A 62 -0.67 26.15 12.15
N TRP A 63 -1.24 25.28 11.33
CA TRP A 63 -1.41 23.87 11.67
C TRP A 63 -0.10 23.18 11.97
N ASP A 64 0.89 23.37 11.11
CA ASP A 64 2.22 22.77 11.24
C ASP A 64 2.98 23.32 12.46
N GLN A 65 2.66 24.53 12.93
CA GLN A 65 3.15 25.12 14.18
C GLN A 65 2.42 24.59 15.43
N GLY A 66 1.35 23.81 15.28
CA GLY A 66 0.54 23.31 16.38
C GLY A 66 -0.61 24.24 16.80
N GLU A 67 -0.82 25.37 16.10
CA GLU A 67 -1.92 26.32 16.33
C GLU A 67 -3.24 25.81 15.70
N MET A 68 -3.69 24.64 16.18
CA MET A 68 -4.81 23.89 15.59
C MET A 68 -6.11 24.69 15.55
N ALA A 69 -6.47 25.36 16.66
CA ALA A 69 -7.73 26.10 16.74
C ALA A 69 -7.78 27.28 15.77
N SER A 70 -6.67 28.01 15.64
CA SER A 70 -6.54 29.13 14.70
C SER A 70 -6.62 28.68 13.26
N SER A 71 -5.94 27.58 12.93
CA SER A 71 -5.97 26.96 11.59
C SER A 71 -7.39 26.55 11.21
N ILE A 72 -8.07 25.74 12.05
CA ILE A 72 -9.43 25.27 11.80
C ILE A 72 -10.41 26.43 11.65
N GLY A 73 -10.35 27.42 12.55
CA GLY A 73 -11.21 28.61 12.48
C GLY A 73 -11.02 29.39 11.17
N MET A 74 -9.76 29.54 10.72
CA MET A 74 -9.45 30.18 9.44
C MET A 74 -10.00 29.38 8.26
N LEU A 75 -9.76 28.07 8.20
CA LEU A 75 -10.29 27.22 7.13
C LEU A 75 -11.82 27.23 7.07
N GLN A 76 -12.50 27.19 8.21
CA GLN A 76 -13.96 27.24 8.28
C GLN A 76 -14.52 28.56 7.77
N SER A 77 -13.82 29.68 8.00
CA SER A 77 -14.23 30.98 7.48
C SER A 77 -14.10 31.09 5.95
N LEU A 78 -13.30 30.23 5.32
CA LEU A 78 -13.13 30.16 3.87
C LEU A 78 -14.22 29.37 3.16
N ASP A 79 -15.04 28.58 3.86
CA ASP A 79 -16.11 27.77 3.26
C ASP A 79 -17.33 28.62 2.85
N ASP A 80 -17.07 29.61 2.01
CA ASP A 80 -18.08 30.41 1.37
C ASP A 80 -18.00 30.24 -0.16
N VAL A 81 -19.09 29.79 -0.76
CA VAL A 81 -19.18 29.55 -2.22
C VAL A 81 -18.94 30.81 -3.03
N LEU A 82 -19.38 31.99 -2.54
CA LEU A 82 -19.18 33.26 -3.25
C LEU A 82 -17.72 33.70 -3.19
N LEU A 83 -17.08 33.52 -2.03
CA LEU A 83 -15.67 33.83 -1.84
C LEU A 83 -14.78 32.97 -2.75
N LEU A 84 -15.07 31.68 -2.86
CA LEU A 84 -14.30 30.72 -3.67
C LEU A 84 -14.42 30.91 -5.17
N LYS A 85 -15.56 31.42 -5.67
CA LYS A 85 -15.82 31.57 -7.12
C LYS A 85 -14.96 32.64 -7.82
N ASN A 86 -14.55 33.66 -7.12
CA ASN A 86 -13.92 34.87 -7.71
C ASN A 86 -12.42 34.93 -7.43
N GLN A 87 -11.75 33.81 -7.20
CA GLN A 87 -10.32 33.79 -6.91
C GLN A 87 -9.46 33.75 -8.17
N THR A 88 -8.40 34.56 -8.20
CA THR A 88 -7.40 34.54 -9.27
C THR A 88 -6.57 33.25 -9.22
N ILE A 89 -6.25 32.78 -8.02
CA ILE A 89 -5.65 31.48 -7.79
C ILE A 89 -6.78 30.55 -7.26
N PRO A 90 -7.30 29.64 -8.08
CA PRO A 90 -8.46 28.85 -7.71
C PRO A 90 -8.13 27.87 -6.56
N VAL A 91 -9.01 27.83 -5.60
CA VAL A 91 -9.01 26.83 -4.51
C VAL A 91 -10.27 26.01 -4.64
N GLY A 92 -10.12 24.69 -4.78
CA GLY A 92 -11.25 23.77 -4.87
C GLY A 92 -11.96 23.66 -3.52
N ARG A 93 -13.30 23.80 -3.51
CA ARG A 93 -14.08 23.59 -2.27
C ARG A 93 -13.97 22.16 -1.77
N SER A 94 -13.83 21.19 -2.67
CA SER A 94 -13.55 19.78 -2.37
C SER A 94 -12.29 19.63 -1.51
N HIS A 95 -11.18 20.25 -1.91
CA HIS A 95 -9.92 20.26 -1.17
C HIS A 95 -10.06 20.96 0.19
N LEU A 96 -10.72 22.12 0.24
CA LEU A 96 -10.93 22.86 1.49
C LEU A 96 -11.72 22.02 2.50
N LEU A 97 -12.85 21.44 2.10
CA LEU A 97 -13.70 20.63 2.97
C LEU A 97 -12.97 19.37 3.46
N SER A 98 -12.23 18.67 2.60
CA SER A 98 -11.45 17.49 3.02
C SER A 98 -10.40 17.85 4.06
N LYS A 99 -9.75 19.01 3.90
CA LYS A 99 -8.75 19.52 4.84
C LYS A 99 -9.35 19.91 6.18
N ILE A 100 -10.49 20.63 6.18
CA ILE A 100 -11.23 20.92 7.42
C ILE A 100 -11.59 19.62 8.13
N GLY A 101 -12.15 18.65 7.41
CA GLY A 101 -12.52 17.34 7.97
C GLY A 101 -11.34 16.63 8.61
N HIS A 102 -10.18 16.63 7.95
CA HIS A 102 -8.95 16.07 8.50
C HIS A 102 -8.51 16.79 9.79
N GLN A 103 -8.42 18.11 9.78
CA GLN A 103 -7.96 18.88 10.92
C GLN A 103 -8.93 18.76 12.14
N VAL A 104 -10.24 18.80 11.89
CA VAL A 104 -11.28 18.60 12.91
C VAL A 104 -11.20 17.21 13.53
N SER A 105 -10.89 16.19 12.72
CA SER A 105 -10.67 14.81 13.17
C SER A 105 -9.45 14.69 14.08
N VAL A 106 -8.30 15.19 13.64
CA VAL A 106 -7.05 15.14 14.40
C VAL A 106 -7.18 15.90 15.73
N ALA A 107 -7.85 17.05 15.71
CA ALA A 107 -8.13 17.84 16.90
C ALA A 107 -9.27 17.27 17.78
N ARG A 108 -9.93 16.18 17.36
CA ARG A 108 -11.04 15.51 18.06
C ARG A 108 -12.19 16.45 18.46
N LEU A 109 -12.50 17.44 17.61
CA LEU A 109 -13.52 18.46 17.91
C LEU A 109 -14.96 18.00 17.62
N GLU A 110 -15.13 17.08 16.68
CA GLU A 110 -16.46 16.56 16.30
C GLU A 110 -16.43 15.03 16.26
N LYS A 111 -17.61 14.40 16.40
CA LYS A 111 -17.77 12.96 16.27
C LYS A 111 -17.57 12.51 14.80
N ALA A 112 -17.12 11.28 14.61
CA ALA A 112 -16.82 10.70 13.29
C ALA A 112 -17.97 10.86 12.28
N ASP A 113 -19.21 10.56 12.70
CA ASP A 113 -20.40 10.67 11.83
C ASP A 113 -20.62 12.11 11.35
N ARG A 114 -20.41 13.10 12.23
CA ARG A 114 -20.54 14.52 11.86
C ARG A 114 -19.46 14.95 10.88
N ILE A 115 -18.23 14.48 11.07
CA ILE A 115 -17.10 14.78 10.16
C ILE A 115 -17.41 14.24 8.77
N ILE A 116 -17.87 13.01 8.68
CA ILE A 116 -18.28 12.39 7.41
C ILE A 116 -19.37 13.20 6.71
N GLU A 117 -20.46 13.49 7.42
CA GLU A 117 -21.63 14.14 6.82
C GLU A 117 -21.39 15.62 6.48
N ARG A 118 -20.62 16.33 7.30
CA ARG A 118 -20.40 17.77 7.14
C ARG A 118 -19.26 18.13 6.21
N TYR A 119 -18.19 17.30 6.17
CA TYR A 119 -16.98 17.64 5.44
C TYR A 119 -16.62 16.61 4.36
N LEU A 120 -16.49 15.33 4.70
CA LEU A 120 -15.93 14.35 3.78
C LEU A 120 -16.87 13.96 2.63
N LYS A 121 -18.15 13.65 2.89
CA LYS A 121 -19.13 13.40 1.83
C LYS A 121 -19.38 14.63 0.95
N PRO A 122 -19.53 15.85 1.50
CA PRO A 122 -19.61 17.05 0.66
C PRO A 122 -18.35 17.29 -0.18
N SER A 123 -17.15 17.02 0.33
CA SER A 123 -15.92 17.14 -0.46
C SER A 123 -15.92 16.25 -1.69
N LEU A 124 -16.39 14.98 -1.55
CA LEU A 124 -16.56 14.08 -2.69
C LEU A 124 -17.59 14.59 -3.71
N LYS A 125 -18.71 15.16 -3.25
CA LYS A 125 -19.74 15.73 -4.13
C LYS A 125 -19.21 16.92 -4.93
N GLU A 126 -18.38 17.75 -4.31
CA GLU A 126 -17.77 18.92 -4.99
C GLU A 126 -16.74 18.55 -6.06
N LEU A 127 -16.19 17.34 -6.04
CA LEU A 127 -15.37 16.82 -7.15
C LEU A 127 -16.16 16.72 -8.46
N ARG A 128 -17.49 16.67 -8.41
CA ARG A 128 -18.41 16.66 -9.58
C ARG A 128 -18.03 15.63 -10.63
N GLY A 129 -17.59 14.44 -10.19
CA GLY A 129 -17.17 13.35 -11.06
C GLY A 129 -15.74 13.46 -11.59
N LYS A 130 -14.94 14.44 -11.18
CA LYS A 130 -13.51 14.49 -11.45
C LYS A 130 -12.81 13.44 -10.59
N MET A 131 -12.49 12.30 -11.17
CA MET A 131 -11.90 11.15 -10.47
C MET A 131 -10.39 11.07 -10.64
N SER A 132 -9.75 12.07 -11.27
CA SER A 132 -8.32 12.09 -11.56
C SER A 132 -7.72 13.47 -11.30
N GLY A 133 -6.42 13.49 -11.02
CA GLY A 133 -5.65 14.69 -10.68
C GLY A 133 -5.37 14.82 -9.19
N SER A 134 -4.47 15.74 -8.85
CA SER A 134 -3.96 15.93 -7.48
C SER A 134 -5.08 16.28 -6.49
N GLU A 135 -6.03 17.14 -6.87
CA GLU A 135 -7.17 17.51 -6.01
C GLU A 135 -8.02 16.28 -5.63
N ALA A 136 -8.37 15.44 -6.61
CA ALA A 136 -9.14 14.23 -6.36
C ALA A 136 -8.33 13.23 -5.51
N GLY A 137 -7.03 13.07 -5.82
CA GLY A 137 -6.11 12.23 -5.05
C GLY A 137 -6.04 12.63 -3.59
N GLU A 138 -5.93 13.92 -3.30
CA GLU A 138 -5.91 14.44 -1.93
C GLU A 138 -7.22 14.20 -1.19
N VAL A 139 -8.37 14.48 -1.82
CA VAL A 139 -9.69 14.27 -1.21
C VAL A 139 -9.90 12.80 -0.83
N PHE A 140 -9.59 11.87 -1.74
CA PHE A 140 -9.70 10.45 -1.46
C PHE A 140 -8.69 10.01 -0.40
N HIS A 141 -7.45 10.51 -0.45
CA HIS A 141 -6.43 10.22 0.57
C HIS A 141 -6.91 10.64 1.96
N GLN A 142 -7.38 11.86 2.13
CA GLN A 142 -7.84 12.36 3.43
C GLN A 142 -9.02 11.55 3.97
N PHE A 143 -9.95 11.15 3.09
CA PHE A 143 -11.05 10.29 3.52
C PHE A 143 -10.56 8.90 3.95
N ALA A 144 -9.65 8.30 3.19
CA ALA A 144 -9.08 7.00 3.54
C ALA A 144 -8.34 7.05 4.88
N VAL A 145 -7.49 8.05 5.08
CA VAL A 145 -6.74 8.25 6.33
C VAL A 145 -7.67 8.45 7.53
N PHE A 146 -8.74 9.23 7.35
CA PHE A 146 -9.76 9.40 8.38
C PHE A 146 -10.38 8.06 8.79
N CYS A 147 -10.85 7.27 7.83
CA CYS A 147 -11.44 5.95 8.11
C CYS A 147 -10.43 5.00 8.75
N ASP A 148 -9.18 5.02 8.30
CA ASP A 148 -8.11 4.21 8.87
C ASP A 148 -7.82 4.57 10.33
N GLN A 149 -7.81 5.86 10.66
CA GLN A 149 -7.69 6.34 12.05
C GLN A 149 -8.85 5.85 12.93
N GLN A 150 -10.09 5.87 12.42
CA GLN A 150 -11.25 5.34 13.15
C GLN A 150 -11.15 3.82 13.40
N LEU A 151 -10.60 3.07 12.46
CA LEU A 151 -10.36 1.62 12.62
C LEU A 151 -9.29 1.32 13.67
N GLN A 152 -8.30 2.19 13.82
CA GLN A 152 -7.18 2.03 14.74
C GLN A 152 -7.37 2.73 16.08
N ASP A 153 -8.48 3.45 16.28
CA ASP A 153 -8.73 4.20 17.50
C ASP A 153 -8.75 3.27 18.73
N PRO A 154 -7.80 3.44 19.69
CA PRO A 154 -7.67 2.55 20.83
C PRO A 154 -8.94 2.51 21.70
N ASP A 155 -9.60 3.64 21.88
CA ASP A 155 -10.80 3.76 22.71
C ASP A 155 -11.95 2.96 22.09
N SER A 156 -12.10 3.03 20.75
CA SER A 156 -13.09 2.24 19.99
C SER A 156 -12.80 0.74 20.04
N LEU A 157 -11.52 0.34 20.00
CA LEU A 157 -11.12 -1.06 20.12
C LEU A 157 -11.38 -1.62 21.52
N GLU A 158 -11.07 -0.85 22.57
CA GLU A 158 -11.34 -1.24 23.95
C GLU A 158 -12.84 -1.37 24.22
N ASP A 159 -13.65 -0.42 23.73
CA ASP A 159 -15.11 -0.49 23.83
C ASP A 159 -15.67 -1.73 23.11
N LEU A 160 -15.17 -2.05 21.93
CA LEU A 160 -15.58 -3.26 21.19
C LEU A 160 -15.28 -4.54 21.97
N GLU A 161 -14.08 -4.66 22.54
CA GLU A 161 -13.71 -5.83 23.35
C GLU A 161 -14.54 -5.91 24.63
N ARG A 162 -14.84 -4.77 25.27
CA ARG A 162 -15.74 -4.69 26.43
C ARG A 162 -17.14 -5.16 26.07
N LEU A 163 -17.72 -4.68 24.95
CA LEU A 163 -19.05 -5.09 24.48
C LEU A 163 -19.11 -6.58 24.14
N LYS A 164 -18.11 -7.12 23.48
CA LYS A 164 -18.01 -8.57 23.20
C LYS A 164 -18.02 -9.38 24.47
N LYS A 165 -17.25 -8.97 25.49
CA LYS A 165 -17.21 -9.63 26.79
C LYS A 165 -18.55 -9.57 27.50
N LEU A 166 -19.17 -8.38 27.57
CA LEU A 166 -20.48 -8.19 28.20
C LEU A 166 -21.55 -9.06 27.56
N SER A 167 -21.65 -9.06 26.23
CA SER A 167 -22.60 -9.91 25.48
C SER A 167 -22.39 -11.39 25.77
N LYS A 168 -21.12 -11.85 25.81
CA LYS A 168 -20.78 -13.24 26.14
C LYS A 168 -21.18 -13.61 27.56
N ASP A 169 -20.83 -12.78 28.54
CA ASP A 169 -21.14 -13.03 29.96
C ASP A 169 -22.67 -13.08 30.17
N LYS A 170 -23.42 -12.16 29.54
CA LYS A 170 -24.88 -12.16 29.56
C LYS A 170 -25.50 -13.39 28.89
N ALA A 171 -24.94 -13.86 27.78
CA ALA A 171 -25.39 -15.07 27.12
C ALA A 171 -25.22 -16.32 28.02
N GLU A 172 -24.13 -16.38 28.80
CA GLU A 172 -23.88 -17.44 29.76
C GLU A 172 -24.85 -17.37 30.96
N GLU A 173 -25.16 -16.16 31.47
CA GLU A 173 -26.17 -15.94 32.48
C GLU A 173 -27.57 -16.42 32.01
N VAL A 174 -27.98 -16.05 30.79
CA VAL A 174 -29.22 -16.51 30.17
C VAL A 174 -29.29 -18.05 30.08
N LYS A 175 -28.20 -18.68 29.68
CA LYS A 175 -28.12 -20.17 29.65
C LYS A 175 -28.29 -20.77 31.05
N THR A 176 -27.66 -20.15 32.05
CA THR A 176 -27.74 -20.59 33.44
C THR A 176 -29.17 -20.48 33.99
N TYR A 177 -29.83 -19.33 33.78
CA TYR A 177 -31.23 -19.18 34.23
C TYR A 177 -32.21 -20.09 33.48
N LYS A 178 -31.97 -20.36 32.19
CA LYS A 178 -32.74 -21.38 31.43
C LYS A 178 -32.61 -22.78 32.04
N LYS A 179 -31.41 -23.13 32.51
CA LYS A 179 -31.15 -24.42 33.16
C LYS A 179 -31.83 -24.48 34.54
N LEU A 180 -31.63 -23.46 35.38
CA LEU A 180 -32.25 -23.37 36.69
C LEU A 180 -33.78 -23.41 36.64
N MET A 181 -34.37 -22.73 35.64
CA MET A 181 -35.83 -22.78 35.43
C MET A 181 -36.36 -24.18 35.09
N LYS A 182 -35.56 -25.01 34.36
CA LYS A 182 -35.93 -26.38 34.04
C LYS A 182 -35.79 -27.33 35.26
N GLU A 183 -34.82 -27.06 36.13
CA GLU A 183 -34.52 -27.85 37.31
C GLU A 183 -35.35 -27.46 38.54
N ALA A 184 -36.03 -26.33 38.53
CA ALA A 184 -36.85 -25.82 39.63
C ALA A 184 -38.05 -26.73 39.93
N LEU A 185 -38.19 -27.11 41.20
CA LEU A 185 -39.25 -27.98 41.66
C LEU A 185 -40.52 -27.26 42.11
N SER A 186 -40.39 -26.00 42.52
CA SER A 186 -41.52 -25.17 42.99
C SER A 186 -42.02 -24.20 41.90
N PRO A 187 -43.39 -23.98 41.81
CA PRO A 187 -43.95 -22.97 40.89
C PRO A 187 -43.41 -21.56 41.20
N ASP A 188 -43.18 -21.20 42.45
CA ASP A 188 -42.68 -19.90 42.83
C ASP A 188 -41.21 -19.69 42.41
N GLU A 189 -40.41 -20.70 42.51
CA GLU A 189 -39.01 -20.67 41.99
C GLU A 189 -38.99 -20.50 40.47
N LYS A 190 -39.84 -21.25 39.75
CA LYS A 190 -39.99 -21.10 38.29
C LYS A 190 -40.34 -19.69 37.89
N LYS A 191 -41.29 -19.06 38.62
CA LYS A 191 -41.70 -17.69 38.37
C LYS A 191 -40.58 -16.71 38.64
N ARG A 192 -39.78 -16.88 39.69
CA ARG A 192 -38.59 -16.05 39.99
C ARG A 192 -37.53 -16.18 38.88
N TYR A 193 -37.18 -17.41 38.51
CA TYR A 193 -36.22 -17.64 37.43
C TYR A 193 -36.70 -17.13 36.09
N LEU A 194 -38.00 -17.22 35.78
CA LEU A 194 -38.56 -16.68 34.59
C LEU A 194 -38.42 -15.12 34.53
N ASN A 195 -38.69 -14.44 35.67
CA ASN A 195 -38.53 -12.99 35.73
C ASN A 195 -37.03 -12.57 35.53
N HIS A 196 -36.09 -13.30 36.15
CA HIS A 196 -34.67 -13.06 35.93
C HIS A 196 -34.27 -13.37 34.49
N LEU A 197 -34.72 -14.47 33.93
CA LEU A 197 -34.46 -14.85 32.54
C LEU A 197 -34.94 -13.78 31.58
N THR A 198 -36.17 -13.31 31.72
CA THR A 198 -36.72 -12.24 30.85
C THR A 198 -35.89 -10.98 30.94
N LYS A 199 -35.49 -10.56 32.15
CA LYS A 199 -34.67 -9.38 32.36
C LYS A 199 -33.28 -9.52 31.70
N HIS A 200 -32.60 -10.67 31.91
CA HIS A 200 -31.29 -10.92 31.31
C HIS A 200 -31.36 -11.09 29.79
N GLN A 201 -32.44 -11.65 29.25
CA GLN A 201 -32.68 -11.71 27.81
C GLN A 201 -32.83 -10.30 27.18
N THR A 202 -33.58 -9.40 27.84
CA THR A 202 -33.69 -8.02 27.35
C THR A 202 -32.35 -7.29 27.36
N TRP A 203 -31.55 -7.48 28.42
CA TRP A 203 -30.22 -6.87 28.47
C TRP A 203 -29.27 -7.45 27.42
N LEU A 204 -29.27 -8.79 27.24
CA LEU A 204 -28.49 -9.43 26.20
C LEU A 204 -28.86 -8.87 24.82
N GLN A 205 -30.13 -8.70 24.53
CA GLN A 205 -30.60 -8.14 23.26
C GLN A 205 -30.06 -6.72 23.05
N LEU A 206 -30.10 -5.87 24.07
CA LEU A 206 -29.56 -4.50 23.99
C LEU A 206 -28.06 -4.49 23.75
N ASP A 207 -27.30 -5.34 24.46
CA ASP A 207 -25.85 -5.47 24.29
C ASP A 207 -25.50 -6.02 22.90
N GLU A 208 -26.27 -6.97 22.36
CA GLU A 208 -26.11 -7.52 21.02
C GLU A 208 -26.43 -6.46 19.93
N GLU A 209 -27.48 -5.67 20.11
CA GLU A 209 -27.81 -4.56 19.20
C GLU A 209 -26.75 -3.47 19.19
N GLU A 210 -26.14 -3.16 20.34
CA GLU A 210 -25.06 -2.19 20.45
C GLU A 210 -23.78 -2.74 19.80
N LEU A 211 -23.43 -3.99 20.06
CA LEU A 211 -22.30 -4.68 19.44
C LEU A 211 -22.45 -4.72 17.91
N GLN A 212 -23.66 -5.02 17.42
CA GLN A 212 -23.93 -5.05 15.99
C GLN A 212 -23.79 -3.66 15.36
N ARG A 213 -24.26 -2.60 16.02
CA ARG A 213 -24.07 -1.21 15.53
C ARG A 213 -22.60 -0.85 15.45
N HIS A 214 -21.81 -1.22 16.47
CA HIS A 214 -20.35 -0.99 16.50
C HIS A 214 -19.65 -1.73 15.35
N ASN A 215 -19.96 -3.01 15.15
CA ASN A 215 -19.39 -3.80 14.05
C ASN A 215 -19.78 -3.20 12.69
N SER A 216 -21.08 -2.87 12.47
CA SER A 216 -21.52 -2.28 11.22
C SER A 216 -20.86 -0.94 10.90
N SER A 217 -20.58 -0.12 11.93
CA SER A 217 -19.83 1.13 11.76
C SER A 217 -18.38 0.85 11.35
N ARG A 218 -17.71 -0.12 11.96
CA ARG A 218 -16.35 -0.53 11.61
C ARG A 218 -16.27 -1.12 10.20
N ASP A 219 -17.25 -1.95 9.82
CA ASP A 219 -17.36 -2.51 8.47
C ASP A 219 -17.47 -1.41 7.42
N GLU A 220 -18.25 -0.36 7.70
CA GLU A 220 -18.38 0.79 6.81
C GLU A 220 -17.07 1.60 6.75
N PHE A 221 -16.38 1.81 7.87
CA PHE A 221 -15.06 2.45 7.86
C PHE A 221 -14.04 1.63 7.06
N LEU A 222 -14.03 0.31 7.21
CA LEU A 222 -13.13 -0.57 6.46
C LEU A 222 -13.40 -0.48 4.96
N ARG A 223 -14.68 -0.56 4.56
CA ARG A 223 -15.09 -0.43 3.16
C ARG A 223 -14.65 0.91 2.59
N GLN A 224 -14.98 2.02 3.24
CA GLN A 224 -14.63 3.37 2.81
C GLN A 224 -13.12 3.57 2.77
N CYS A 225 -12.39 3.05 3.73
CA CYS A 225 -10.94 3.12 3.79
C CYS A 225 -10.29 2.46 2.57
N LEU A 226 -10.65 1.20 2.28
CA LEU A 226 -10.11 0.44 1.15
C LEU A 226 -10.46 1.06 -0.19
N GLU A 227 -11.74 1.47 -0.38
CA GLU A 227 -12.20 2.14 -1.60
C GLU A 227 -11.45 3.45 -1.84
N ASN A 228 -11.36 4.32 -0.83
CA ASN A 228 -10.75 5.63 -0.99
C ASN A 228 -9.21 5.56 -1.14
N TYR A 229 -8.52 4.60 -0.50
CA TYR A 229 -7.10 4.37 -0.79
C TYR A 229 -6.88 3.99 -2.27
N LEU A 230 -7.72 3.11 -2.82
CA LEU A 230 -7.62 2.72 -4.24
C LEU A 230 -7.98 3.87 -5.17
N LEU A 231 -8.99 4.69 -4.82
CA LEU A 231 -9.35 5.88 -5.59
C LEU A 231 -8.24 6.93 -5.56
N ALA A 232 -7.61 7.16 -4.41
CA ALA A 232 -6.45 8.06 -4.30
C ALA A 232 -5.29 7.58 -5.18
N LEU A 233 -4.96 6.30 -5.12
CA LEU A 233 -3.93 5.68 -5.95
C LEU A 233 -4.25 5.72 -7.45
N ALA A 234 -5.53 5.67 -7.83
CA ALA A 234 -5.95 5.78 -9.22
C ALA A 234 -5.95 7.23 -9.72
N ALA A 235 -6.18 8.20 -8.82
CA ALA A 235 -6.35 9.61 -9.16
C ALA A 235 -5.03 10.34 -9.45
N SER A 236 -3.99 10.11 -8.65
CA SER A 236 -2.70 10.82 -8.79
C SER A 236 -1.53 9.96 -8.27
N ASP A 237 -0.32 10.46 -8.51
CA ASP A 237 0.93 9.85 -8.01
C ASP A 237 1.41 10.46 -6.68
N ASP A 238 0.71 11.47 -6.17
CA ASP A 238 1.13 12.23 -4.99
C ASP A 238 1.10 11.37 -3.71
N HIS A 239 0.27 10.32 -3.71
CA HIS A 239 0.04 9.46 -2.55
C HIS A 239 0.40 7.99 -2.79
N ASP A 240 1.45 7.70 -3.56
CA ASP A 240 1.88 6.33 -3.89
C ASP A 240 2.20 5.48 -2.65
N GLY A 241 2.61 6.11 -1.55
CA GLY A 241 2.79 5.45 -0.24
C GLY A 241 1.52 4.76 0.30
N ASN A 242 0.34 5.18 -0.14
CA ASN A 242 -0.92 4.53 0.23
C ASN A 242 -0.99 3.07 -0.20
N ALA A 243 -0.24 2.66 -1.24
CA ALA A 243 -0.20 1.28 -1.70
C ALA A 243 0.27 0.30 -0.60
N LEU A 244 1.25 0.72 0.22
CA LEU A 244 1.74 -0.08 1.33
C LEU A 244 0.66 -0.24 2.42
N ARG A 245 0.05 0.89 2.83
CA ARG A 245 -0.98 0.85 3.89
C ARG A 245 -2.24 0.12 3.45
N PHE A 246 -2.72 0.41 2.24
CA PHE A 246 -3.81 -0.34 1.61
C PHE A 246 -3.55 -1.84 1.61
N SER A 247 -2.36 -2.26 1.13
CA SER A 247 -2.01 -3.68 1.05
C SER A 247 -1.96 -4.34 2.44
N ALA A 248 -1.41 -3.66 3.46
CA ALA A 248 -1.39 -4.16 4.83
C ALA A 248 -2.82 -4.38 5.36
N LEU A 249 -3.69 -3.39 5.20
CA LEU A 249 -5.07 -3.45 5.65
C LEU A 249 -5.87 -4.54 4.92
N TRP A 250 -5.74 -4.63 3.59
CA TRP A 250 -6.41 -5.67 2.81
C TRP A 250 -5.93 -7.08 3.14
N LEU A 251 -4.64 -7.25 3.42
CA LEU A 251 -4.07 -8.54 3.86
C LEU A 251 -4.56 -8.95 5.26
N GLU A 252 -4.75 -7.98 6.16
CA GLU A 252 -5.30 -8.20 7.50
C GLU A 252 -6.76 -8.67 7.44
N HIS A 253 -7.57 -8.08 6.54
CA HIS A 253 -8.99 -8.39 6.34
C HIS A 253 -9.25 -9.30 5.14
N SER A 254 -8.28 -10.15 4.78
CA SER A 254 -8.34 -11.01 3.58
C SER A 254 -9.49 -12.01 3.57
N GLU A 255 -9.99 -12.44 4.72
CA GLU A 255 -11.09 -13.41 4.85
C GLU A 255 -12.47 -12.74 4.80
N GLU A 256 -12.54 -11.41 4.90
CA GLU A 256 -13.79 -10.68 4.93
C GLU A 256 -14.32 -10.42 3.52
N SER A 257 -15.57 -10.85 3.25
CA SER A 257 -16.21 -10.65 1.94
C SER A 257 -16.37 -9.18 1.60
N LEU A 258 -16.74 -8.35 2.58
CA LEU A 258 -16.93 -6.91 2.43
C LEU A 258 -15.65 -6.21 1.96
N ALA A 259 -14.49 -6.55 2.56
CA ALA A 259 -13.20 -5.99 2.17
C ALA A 259 -12.87 -6.38 0.71
N ASN A 260 -13.08 -7.64 0.33
CA ASN A 260 -12.79 -8.12 -1.01
C ASN A 260 -13.73 -7.56 -2.08
N GLU A 261 -15.00 -7.32 -1.75
CA GLU A 261 -15.97 -6.65 -2.63
C GLU A 261 -15.56 -5.19 -2.89
N ALA A 262 -15.23 -4.44 -1.83
CA ALA A 262 -14.72 -3.07 -1.94
C ALA A 262 -13.50 -2.99 -2.86
N VAL A 263 -12.53 -3.88 -2.64
CA VAL A 263 -11.29 -3.94 -3.42
C VAL A 263 -11.57 -4.31 -4.88
N SER A 264 -12.46 -5.28 -5.14
CA SER A 264 -12.74 -5.78 -6.50
C SER A 264 -13.22 -4.68 -7.46
N THR A 265 -13.94 -3.69 -6.92
CA THR A 265 -14.55 -2.60 -7.67
C THR A 265 -13.52 -1.62 -8.25
N HIS A 266 -12.43 -1.37 -7.53
CA HIS A 266 -11.48 -0.30 -7.86
C HIS A 266 -10.07 -0.78 -8.19
N LEU A 267 -9.63 -1.96 -7.74
CA LEU A 267 -8.26 -2.46 -7.89
C LEU A 267 -7.76 -2.45 -9.34
N LYS A 268 -8.64 -2.74 -10.30
CA LYS A 268 -8.28 -2.75 -11.73
C LYS A 268 -7.99 -1.37 -12.30
N LYS A 269 -8.50 -0.30 -11.68
CA LYS A 269 -8.31 1.09 -12.12
C LYS A 269 -6.96 1.65 -11.68
N VAL A 270 -6.37 1.07 -10.62
CA VAL A 270 -5.08 1.51 -10.10
C VAL A 270 -3.95 0.99 -10.98
N PRO A 271 -2.98 1.83 -11.41
CA PRO A 271 -1.82 1.37 -12.16
C PRO A 271 -1.02 0.32 -11.38
N SER A 272 -0.68 -0.82 -12.02
CA SER A 272 0.02 -1.93 -11.34
C SER A 272 1.41 -1.56 -10.84
N ARG A 273 2.06 -0.55 -11.44
CA ARG A 273 3.35 -0.01 -11.00
C ARG A 273 3.37 0.41 -9.53
N LYS A 274 2.22 0.84 -8.99
CA LYS A 274 2.10 1.26 -7.58
C LYS A 274 2.21 0.09 -6.60
N PHE A 275 1.88 -1.12 -7.06
CA PHE A 275 2.00 -2.36 -6.29
C PHE A 275 3.27 -3.17 -6.60
N ALA A 276 3.95 -2.87 -7.68
CA ALA A 276 5.16 -3.61 -8.09
C ALA A 276 6.28 -3.62 -7.01
N PRO A 277 6.52 -2.54 -6.24
CA PRO A 277 7.48 -2.56 -5.13
C PRO A 277 7.11 -3.54 -4.01
N LEU A 278 5.84 -3.89 -3.88
CA LEU A 278 5.30 -4.79 -2.85
C LEU A 278 5.24 -6.25 -3.31
N MET A 279 5.80 -6.57 -4.47
CA MET A 279 5.67 -7.89 -5.10
C MET A 279 6.10 -9.04 -4.19
N ASN A 280 7.14 -8.86 -3.38
CA ASN A 280 7.61 -9.87 -2.42
C ASN A 280 6.55 -10.18 -1.36
N GLN A 281 5.93 -9.14 -0.78
CA GLN A 281 4.88 -9.27 0.23
C GLN A 281 3.64 -9.92 -0.37
N LEU A 282 3.20 -9.44 -1.54
CA LEU A 282 2.03 -9.97 -2.24
C LEU A 282 2.21 -11.44 -2.64
N ALA A 283 3.34 -11.78 -3.25
CA ALA A 283 3.64 -13.16 -3.65
C ALA A 283 3.75 -14.12 -2.47
N SER A 284 4.19 -13.64 -1.29
CA SER A 284 4.28 -14.45 -0.08
C SER A 284 2.91 -14.89 0.47
N ARG A 285 1.84 -14.15 0.14
CA ARG A 285 0.45 -14.41 0.59
C ARG A 285 -0.38 -15.17 -0.45
N LEU A 286 0.18 -15.40 -1.63
CA LEU A 286 -0.51 -16.12 -2.70
C LEU A 286 -0.74 -17.58 -2.32
N GLN A 287 -1.97 -18.08 -2.53
CA GLN A 287 -2.36 -19.47 -2.29
C GLN A 287 -3.30 -19.95 -3.42
N ASP A 288 -3.26 -21.24 -3.69
CA ASP A 288 -4.14 -21.87 -4.67
C ASP A 288 -5.48 -22.26 -4.04
N THR A 289 -6.33 -21.26 -3.83
CA THR A 289 -7.68 -21.43 -3.31
C THR A 289 -8.69 -20.63 -4.14
N THR A 290 -9.97 -20.96 -4.00
CA THR A 290 -11.07 -20.30 -4.72
C THR A 290 -11.64 -19.08 -3.98
N ILE A 291 -11.05 -18.68 -2.87
CA ILE A 291 -11.47 -17.53 -2.06
C ILE A 291 -11.30 -16.23 -2.89
N SER A 292 -12.27 -15.33 -2.80
CA SER A 292 -12.29 -14.06 -3.57
C SER A 292 -10.99 -13.26 -3.43
N PHE A 293 -10.44 -13.16 -2.21
CA PHE A 293 -9.14 -12.54 -1.96
C PHE A 293 -8.04 -13.12 -2.86
N GLN A 294 -7.91 -14.46 -2.92
CA GLN A 294 -6.86 -15.12 -3.68
C GLN A 294 -7.02 -14.92 -5.19
N GLN A 295 -8.25 -14.84 -5.68
CA GLN A 295 -8.52 -14.54 -7.09
C GLN A 295 -8.10 -13.12 -7.47
N LEU A 296 -8.40 -12.14 -6.59
CA LEU A 296 -8.01 -10.74 -6.77
C LEU A 296 -6.48 -10.60 -6.70
N LEU A 297 -5.84 -11.23 -5.71
CA LEU A 297 -4.40 -11.20 -5.53
C LEU A 297 -3.67 -11.85 -6.72
N PHE A 298 -4.16 -13.01 -7.18
CA PHE A 298 -3.63 -13.69 -8.36
C PHE A 298 -3.72 -12.78 -9.60
N SER A 299 -4.87 -12.15 -9.82
CA SER A 299 -5.08 -11.23 -10.94
C SER A 299 -4.15 -10.01 -10.88
N LEU A 300 -3.96 -9.42 -9.68
CA LEU A 300 -3.04 -8.30 -9.47
C LEU A 300 -1.59 -8.70 -9.77
N ILE A 301 -1.12 -9.83 -9.22
CA ILE A 301 0.23 -10.33 -9.43
C ILE A 301 0.48 -10.66 -10.91
N LEU A 302 -0.46 -11.31 -11.57
CA LEU A 302 -0.35 -11.58 -12.98
C LEU A 302 -0.24 -10.29 -13.81
N ARG A 303 -1.03 -9.27 -13.46
CA ARG A 303 -0.96 -7.95 -14.10
C ARG A 303 0.39 -7.27 -13.86
N ILE A 304 0.92 -7.32 -12.64
CA ILE A 304 2.27 -6.80 -12.36
C ILE A 304 3.31 -7.52 -13.23
N CYS A 305 3.24 -8.84 -13.33
CA CYS A 305 4.18 -9.61 -14.15
C CYS A 305 4.08 -9.31 -15.65
N THR A 306 2.89 -8.98 -16.15
CA THR A 306 2.68 -8.65 -17.57
C THR A 306 3.06 -7.22 -17.91
N GLU A 307 2.77 -6.27 -17.03
CA GLU A 307 3.03 -4.85 -17.25
C GLU A 307 4.46 -4.46 -16.82
N HIS A 308 5.00 -5.12 -15.79
CA HIS A 308 6.33 -4.85 -15.19
C HIS A 308 7.13 -6.16 -15.03
N PRO A 309 7.53 -6.81 -16.13
CA PRO A 309 8.07 -8.18 -16.11
C PRO A 309 9.28 -8.34 -15.20
N TYR A 310 10.18 -7.37 -15.20
CA TYR A 310 11.42 -7.43 -14.40
C TYR A 310 11.22 -7.15 -12.90
N HIS A 311 10.04 -6.66 -12.51
CA HIS A 311 9.68 -6.43 -11.10
C HIS A 311 8.86 -7.58 -10.48
N GLY A 312 8.20 -8.38 -11.32
CA GLY A 312 7.29 -9.44 -10.85
C GLY A 312 7.75 -10.87 -11.15
N MET A 313 8.32 -11.12 -12.33
CA MET A 313 8.58 -12.49 -12.80
C MET A 313 9.64 -13.24 -12.01
N TYR A 314 10.65 -12.54 -11.45
CA TYR A 314 11.69 -13.21 -10.66
C TYR A 314 11.12 -13.83 -9.38
N GLN A 315 10.19 -13.17 -8.71
CA GLN A 315 9.50 -13.69 -7.53
C GLN A 315 8.63 -14.90 -7.88
N ILE A 316 7.94 -14.85 -9.03
CA ILE A 316 7.14 -15.99 -9.50
C ILE A 316 8.06 -17.16 -9.86
N TYR A 317 9.20 -16.92 -10.50
CA TYR A 317 10.19 -17.96 -10.77
C TYR A 317 10.67 -18.61 -9.47
N ALA A 318 11.03 -17.82 -8.47
CA ALA A 318 11.47 -18.30 -7.17
C ALA A 318 10.38 -19.16 -6.50
N GLY A 319 9.14 -18.65 -6.43
CA GLY A 319 8.01 -19.37 -5.82
C GLY A 319 7.70 -20.71 -6.50
N ALA A 320 7.66 -20.73 -7.84
CA ALA A 320 7.37 -21.93 -8.61
C ALA A 320 8.46 -23.02 -8.50
N ASN A 321 9.71 -22.62 -8.28
CA ASN A 321 10.86 -23.52 -8.24
C ASN A 321 11.39 -23.80 -6.82
N THR A 322 10.78 -23.24 -5.77
CA THR A 322 11.17 -23.48 -4.38
C THR A 322 10.98 -24.95 -4.01
N LYS A 323 11.99 -25.54 -3.37
CA LYS A 323 11.89 -26.85 -2.73
C LYS A 323 11.13 -26.69 -1.41
N ILE A 324 10.04 -27.43 -1.27
CA ILE A 324 9.15 -27.35 -0.09
C ILE A 324 9.09 -28.71 0.59
N SER A 325 8.79 -28.72 1.90
CA SER A 325 8.41 -29.93 2.61
C SER A 325 7.00 -30.34 2.20
N LEU A 326 6.78 -31.65 2.06
CA LEU A 326 5.46 -32.19 1.74
C LEU A 326 4.45 -32.05 2.90
N THR A 327 4.92 -31.64 4.08
CA THR A 327 4.09 -31.42 5.28
C THR A 327 3.64 -29.97 5.42
N ASP A 328 4.14 -29.02 4.61
CA ASP A 328 3.76 -27.60 4.66
C ASP A 328 2.69 -27.31 3.60
N GLU A 329 1.42 -27.45 3.98
CA GLU A 329 0.27 -27.22 3.11
C GLU A 329 0.25 -25.78 2.54
N SER A 330 0.61 -24.78 3.35
CA SER A 330 0.67 -23.38 2.91
C SER A 330 1.73 -23.16 1.83
N ALA A 331 2.92 -23.77 2.00
CA ALA A 331 3.97 -23.71 0.99
C ALA A 331 3.58 -24.47 -0.29
N ILE A 332 2.86 -25.59 -0.16
CA ILE A 332 2.33 -26.34 -1.32
C ILE A 332 1.32 -25.49 -2.10
N ALA A 333 0.35 -24.90 -1.41
CA ALA A 333 -0.66 -24.04 -2.03
C ALA A 333 -0.03 -22.82 -2.73
N ARG A 334 0.98 -22.19 -2.10
CA ARG A 334 1.72 -21.07 -2.69
C ARG A 334 2.48 -21.48 -3.95
N LYS A 335 3.16 -22.61 -3.91
CA LYS A 335 3.88 -23.15 -5.08
C LYS A 335 2.94 -23.47 -6.22
N SER A 336 1.78 -24.08 -5.93
CA SER A 336 0.75 -24.36 -6.93
C SER A 336 0.25 -23.07 -7.60
N ALA A 337 -0.07 -22.04 -6.79
CA ALA A 337 -0.53 -20.75 -7.32
C ALA A 337 0.53 -20.06 -8.18
N THR A 338 1.80 -20.03 -7.75
CA THR A 338 2.89 -19.46 -8.56
C THR A 338 3.15 -20.25 -9.83
N ALA A 339 3.00 -21.58 -9.81
CA ALA A 339 3.10 -22.41 -10.99
C ALA A 339 1.97 -22.12 -12.01
N LYS A 340 0.75 -21.86 -11.54
CA LYS A 340 -0.36 -21.44 -12.42
C LYS A 340 -0.07 -20.10 -13.11
N ILE A 341 0.47 -19.12 -12.39
CA ILE A 341 0.92 -17.84 -12.98
C ILE A 341 2.02 -18.10 -14.03
N ALA A 342 3.01 -18.92 -13.70
CA ALA A 342 4.10 -19.28 -14.62
C ALA A 342 3.58 -19.89 -15.94
N ILE A 343 2.56 -20.75 -15.87
CA ILE A 343 1.90 -21.33 -17.06
C ILE A 343 1.21 -20.22 -17.89
N GLN A 344 0.49 -19.31 -17.23
CA GLN A 344 -0.19 -18.21 -17.94
C GLN A 344 0.82 -17.26 -18.61
N LEU A 345 1.94 -16.96 -17.94
CA LEU A 345 3.02 -16.16 -18.52
C LEU A 345 3.66 -16.85 -19.72
N SER A 346 3.88 -18.17 -19.65
CA SER A 346 4.41 -18.96 -20.78
C SER A 346 3.51 -18.95 -22.00
N ASN A 347 2.21 -18.94 -21.80
CA ASN A 347 1.19 -18.96 -22.87
C ASN A 347 0.92 -17.56 -23.44
N ASN A 348 1.37 -16.50 -22.78
CA ASN A 348 1.15 -15.12 -23.22
C ASN A 348 2.16 -14.72 -24.31
N LYS A 349 1.78 -14.89 -25.56
CA LYS A 349 2.57 -14.52 -26.75
C LYS A 349 1.95 -13.26 -27.40
N PRO A 350 2.75 -12.42 -28.09
CA PRO A 350 4.13 -12.66 -28.53
C PRO A 350 5.24 -12.10 -27.61
N ILE A 351 4.94 -11.24 -26.63
CA ILE A 351 5.97 -10.45 -25.93
C ILE A 351 6.33 -11.09 -24.58
N ILE A 352 5.37 -11.33 -23.72
CA ILE A 352 5.58 -11.73 -22.33
C ILE A 352 6.13 -13.15 -22.21
N GLY A 353 5.64 -14.08 -23.02
CA GLY A 353 6.12 -15.46 -23.03
C GLY A 353 7.62 -15.59 -23.31
N PRO A 354 8.17 -14.94 -24.34
CA PRO A 354 9.61 -14.91 -24.59
C PRO A 354 10.44 -14.33 -23.44
N ILE A 355 9.98 -13.23 -22.78
CA ILE A 355 10.65 -12.64 -21.62
C ILE A 355 10.64 -13.64 -20.45
N TRP A 356 9.50 -14.28 -20.18
CA TRP A 356 9.38 -15.29 -19.14
C TRP A 356 10.33 -16.47 -19.39
N GLN A 357 10.39 -17.00 -20.62
CA GLN A 357 11.29 -18.10 -20.99
C GLN A 357 12.76 -17.70 -20.81
N ALA A 358 13.12 -16.47 -21.18
CA ALA A 358 14.45 -15.95 -21.02
C ALA A 358 14.85 -15.83 -19.52
N ILE A 359 13.95 -15.32 -18.68
CA ILE A 359 14.12 -15.24 -17.23
C ILE A 359 14.29 -16.64 -16.62
N GLN A 360 13.42 -17.59 -17.00
CA GLN A 360 13.52 -18.98 -16.52
C GLN A 360 14.87 -19.62 -16.89
N ALA A 361 15.27 -19.51 -18.16
CA ALA A 361 16.48 -20.13 -18.64
C ALA A 361 17.73 -19.55 -17.96
N THR A 362 17.79 -18.22 -17.82
CA THR A 362 18.93 -17.54 -17.20
C THR A 362 19.00 -17.84 -15.69
N ASN A 363 17.88 -17.77 -14.97
CA ASN A 363 17.86 -18.09 -13.53
C ASN A 363 18.20 -19.57 -13.26
N LYS A 364 17.78 -20.49 -14.13
CA LYS A 364 18.20 -21.90 -14.02
C LYS A 364 19.74 -22.04 -14.08
N CYS A 365 20.41 -21.24 -14.90
CA CYS A 365 21.87 -21.22 -14.96
C CYS A 365 22.50 -20.64 -13.69
N TYR A 366 21.93 -19.55 -13.14
CA TYR A 366 22.36 -19.02 -11.85
C TYR A 366 22.19 -20.03 -10.71
N CYS A 367 21.05 -20.69 -10.63
CA CYS A 367 20.79 -21.74 -9.64
C CYS A 367 21.79 -22.93 -9.77
N ALA A 368 22.08 -23.33 -10.99
CA ALA A 368 23.08 -24.38 -11.24
C ALA A 368 24.50 -23.94 -10.78
N LEU A 369 24.88 -22.70 -11.07
CA LEU A 369 26.15 -22.14 -10.60
C LEU A 369 26.21 -22.05 -9.07
N ALA A 370 25.14 -21.57 -8.44
CA ALA A 370 25.05 -21.50 -6.99
C ALA A 370 25.20 -22.89 -6.33
N GLY A 371 24.62 -23.91 -6.93
CA GLY A 371 24.61 -25.28 -6.44
C GLY A 371 25.92 -26.06 -6.63
N GLU A 372 26.85 -25.58 -7.45
CA GLU A 372 28.15 -26.23 -7.60
C GLU A 372 28.94 -26.22 -6.31
N ARG A 373 29.26 -27.42 -5.79
CA ARG A 373 30.02 -27.63 -4.53
C ARG A 373 31.06 -28.70 -4.75
N ASP A 374 32.26 -28.25 -5.03
CA ASP A 374 33.45 -29.10 -5.10
C ASP A 374 34.53 -28.43 -4.23
N GLU A 375 34.72 -28.91 -3.01
CA GLU A 375 35.63 -28.32 -2.02
C GLU A 375 37.10 -28.30 -2.50
N GLN A 376 37.47 -29.24 -3.38
CA GLN A 376 38.82 -29.25 -3.96
C GLN A 376 38.98 -28.16 -5.02
N LYS A 377 37.92 -27.90 -5.79
CA LYS A 377 37.88 -26.93 -6.86
C LYS A 377 37.55 -25.51 -6.37
N TYR A 378 36.58 -25.37 -5.44
CA TYR A 378 36.08 -24.08 -4.98
C TYR A 378 36.70 -23.64 -3.64
N LYS A 379 37.99 -23.36 -3.64
CA LYS A 379 38.70 -22.82 -2.46
C LYS A 379 38.57 -21.30 -2.40
N THR A 380 38.38 -20.75 -1.20
CA THR A 380 38.33 -19.30 -0.96
C THR A 380 39.50 -18.57 -1.58
N GLY A 381 39.26 -17.49 -2.30
CA GLY A 381 40.25 -16.69 -2.99
C GLY A 381 40.72 -17.25 -4.34
N ARG A 382 40.38 -18.50 -4.69
CA ARG A 382 40.72 -19.08 -6.00
C ARG A 382 39.93 -18.40 -7.12
N LYS A 383 40.59 -18.14 -8.24
CA LYS A 383 39.98 -17.71 -9.49
C LYS A 383 39.75 -18.95 -10.36
N ILE A 384 38.53 -19.08 -10.86
CA ILE A 384 38.06 -20.19 -11.69
C ILE A 384 37.66 -19.62 -13.05
N SER A 385 38.23 -20.19 -14.11
CA SER A 385 37.94 -19.74 -15.47
C SER A 385 36.57 -20.29 -15.99
N LEU A 386 36.06 -19.65 -17.04
CA LEU A 386 34.85 -20.11 -17.78
C LEU A 386 34.98 -21.55 -18.29
N ARG A 387 36.22 -21.99 -18.60
CA ARG A 387 36.49 -23.35 -19.10
C ARG A 387 36.47 -24.40 -17.99
N GLU A 388 36.78 -24.02 -16.77
CA GLU A 388 36.83 -24.92 -15.63
C GLU A 388 35.44 -25.18 -15.00
N SER A 389 34.46 -24.26 -15.15
CA SER A 389 33.11 -24.41 -14.63
C SER A 389 32.09 -24.52 -15.76
N SER A 390 31.45 -25.68 -15.86
CA SER A 390 30.40 -25.93 -16.87
C SER A 390 29.15 -25.06 -16.62
N SER A 391 28.84 -24.74 -15.34
CA SER A 391 27.71 -23.88 -15.02
C SER A 391 28.01 -22.42 -15.35
N LEU A 392 29.22 -21.96 -15.15
CA LEU A 392 29.65 -20.62 -15.56
C LEU A 392 29.60 -20.47 -17.09
N GLY A 393 30.07 -21.49 -17.82
CA GLY A 393 29.96 -21.55 -19.29
C GLY A 393 28.51 -21.53 -19.79
N ARG A 394 27.62 -22.27 -19.12
CA ARG A 394 26.17 -22.25 -19.43
C ARG A 394 25.55 -20.88 -19.14
N LEU A 395 25.93 -20.24 -18.07
CA LEU A 395 25.46 -18.88 -17.74
C LEU A 395 25.93 -17.89 -18.81
N GLN A 396 27.18 -17.95 -19.22
CA GLN A 396 27.71 -17.14 -20.34
C GLN A 396 26.93 -17.36 -21.64
N ALA A 397 26.64 -18.61 -21.98
CA ALA A 397 25.85 -18.93 -23.17
C ALA A 397 24.40 -18.41 -23.06
N SER A 398 23.82 -18.39 -21.85
CA SER A 398 22.49 -17.83 -21.63
C SER A 398 22.43 -16.33 -21.88
N PHE A 399 23.47 -15.57 -21.53
CA PHE A 399 23.52 -14.12 -21.80
C PHE A 399 23.60 -13.82 -23.31
N THR A 400 24.27 -14.64 -24.06
CA THR A 400 24.30 -14.49 -25.52
C THR A 400 22.95 -14.78 -26.17
N LYS A 401 22.18 -15.70 -25.60
CA LYS A 401 20.87 -16.12 -26.15
C LYS A 401 19.71 -15.28 -25.63
N TYR A 402 19.74 -14.84 -24.38
CA TYR A 402 18.63 -14.20 -23.68
C TYR A 402 19.03 -12.82 -23.14
N GLN A 403 18.36 -11.80 -23.64
CA GLN A 403 18.63 -10.41 -23.31
C GLN A 403 17.74 -9.98 -22.14
N VAL A 404 18.08 -10.42 -20.93
CA VAL A 404 17.35 -10.07 -19.69
C VAL A 404 18.31 -9.50 -18.66
N PRO A 405 17.83 -8.54 -17.84
CA PRO A 405 18.61 -8.04 -16.71
C PRO A 405 18.76 -9.14 -15.65
N PRO A 406 19.76 -9.08 -14.78
CA PRO A 406 19.84 -9.95 -13.61
C PRO A 406 18.78 -9.57 -12.58
N PRO A 407 18.36 -10.51 -11.72
CA PRO A 407 17.29 -10.29 -10.74
C PRO A 407 17.60 -9.20 -9.69
N THR A 408 18.88 -8.82 -9.54
CA THR A 408 19.33 -7.82 -8.56
C THR A 408 19.54 -6.43 -9.17
N MET A 409 19.29 -6.25 -10.45
CA MET A 409 19.40 -4.95 -11.08
C MET A 409 18.24 -4.05 -10.60
N GLN A 410 18.57 -2.87 -10.12
CA GLN A 410 17.58 -1.83 -9.85
C GLN A 410 17.09 -1.27 -11.19
N ILE A 411 15.81 -1.44 -11.44
CA ILE A 411 15.15 -0.99 -12.66
C ILE A 411 14.04 -0.04 -12.24
N GLU A 412 14.00 1.14 -12.84
CA GLU A 412 12.93 2.10 -12.60
C GLU A 412 11.60 1.60 -13.17
N LEU A 413 10.53 1.88 -12.44
CA LEU A 413 9.18 1.54 -12.88
C LEU A 413 8.74 2.49 -13.99
N SER A 414 8.52 1.95 -15.17
CA SER A 414 8.07 2.72 -16.33
C SER A 414 6.56 2.97 -16.29
N SER A 415 6.15 4.22 -16.36
CA SER A 415 4.73 4.58 -16.51
C SER A 415 4.21 4.27 -17.93
N SER A 416 5.08 4.25 -18.93
CA SER A 416 4.76 3.89 -20.31
C SER A 416 4.80 2.40 -20.59
N LEU A 417 5.15 1.57 -19.58
CA LEU A 417 5.32 0.11 -19.72
C LEU A 417 6.42 -0.31 -20.69
N ASP A 418 7.27 0.64 -21.10
CA ASP A 418 8.40 0.38 -21.99
C ASP A 418 9.66 0.06 -21.20
N TYR A 419 10.17 -1.17 -21.40
CA TYR A 419 11.39 -1.68 -20.80
C TYR A 419 12.46 -2.02 -21.86
N SER A 420 12.31 -1.53 -23.10
CA SER A 420 13.23 -1.79 -24.20
C SER A 420 14.65 -1.28 -23.97
N LYS A 421 14.80 -0.25 -23.15
CA LYS A 421 16.08 0.39 -22.81
C LYS A 421 16.77 -0.19 -21.57
N VAL A 422 16.15 -1.18 -20.90
CA VAL A 422 16.74 -1.80 -19.70
C VAL A 422 18.02 -2.53 -20.07
N PRO A 423 19.13 -2.28 -19.39
CA PRO A 423 20.38 -2.97 -19.65
C PRO A 423 20.25 -4.47 -19.38
N TYR A 424 20.80 -5.29 -20.23
CA TYR A 424 20.88 -6.74 -20.07
C TYR A 424 22.34 -7.21 -20.07
N MET A 425 22.61 -8.41 -19.58
CA MET A 425 23.95 -8.95 -19.52
C MET A 425 24.37 -9.50 -20.88
N VAL A 426 25.58 -9.13 -21.34
CA VAL A 426 26.13 -9.54 -22.64
C VAL A 426 27.16 -10.65 -22.47
N ARG A 427 28.08 -10.50 -21.51
CA ARG A 427 29.15 -11.46 -21.27
C ARG A 427 29.67 -11.41 -19.83
N LEU A 428 30.25 -12.51 -19.39
CA LEU A 428 30.98 -12.58 -18.12
C LEU A 428 32.44 -12.20 -18.34
N GLU A 429 33.09 -11.71 -17.29
CA GLU A 429 34.57 -11.69 -17.23
C GLU A 429 35.10 -13.13 -17.22
N PRO A 430 36.35 -13.35 -17.72
CA PRO A 430 36.89 -14.69 -17.93
C PRO A 430 36.97 -15.56 -16.68
N HIS A 431 36.97 -14.96 -15.50
CA HIS A 431 37.15 -15.64 -14.21
C HIS A 431 36.12 -15.22 -13.21
N MET A 432 35.65 -16.17 -12.39
CA MET A 432 34.95 -15.90 -11.14
C MET A 432 35.90 -16.13 -9.95
N SER A 433 35.59 -15.50 -8.81
CA SER A 433 36.32 -15.74 -7.55
C SER A 433 35.36 -16.34 -6.51
N ILE A 434 35.96 -17.10 -5.58
CA ILE A 434 35.18 -17.73 -4.48
C ILE A 434 35.34 -16.87 -3.24
N ALA A 435 34.25 -16.43 -2.65
CA ALA A 435 34.23 -15.71 -1.38
C ALA A 435 34.31 -16.69 -0.20
N SER A 436 34.68 -16.17 0.97
CA SER A 436 34.62 -16.92 2.22
C SER A 436 33.20 -17.23 2.62
N GLY A 437 32.96 -18.41 3.19
CA GLY A 437 31.64 -18.82 3.71
C GLY A 437 31.33 -20.29 3.43
N VAL A 438 30.50 -20.88 4.27
CA VAL A 438 30.08 -22.30 4.21
C VAL A 438 29.41 -22.69 2.90
N SER A 439 28.72 -21.75 2.27
CA SER A 439 28.00 -21.98 0.99
C SER A 439 28.91 -21.78 -0.24
N LEU A 440 30.20 -21.51 -0.07
CA LEU A 440 31.15 -21.22 -1.15
C LEU A 440 30.59 -20.19 -2.16
N PRO A 441 30.30 -18.95 -1.74
CA PRO A 441 29.69 -17.95 -2.62
C PRO A 441 30.62 -17.63 -3.81
N LYS A 442 30.04 -17.52 -5.00
CA LYS A 442 30.73 -17.21 -6.25
C LYS A 442 30.55 -15.73 -6.57
N ILE A 443 31.66 -15.03 -6.76
CA ILE A 443 31.69 -13.65 -7.22
C ILE A 443 31.97 -13.67 -8.72
N ILE A 444 30.99 -13.22 -9.51
CA ILE A 444 31.10 -13.06 -10.93
C ILE A 444 31.01 -11.59 -11.32
N THR A 445 31.60 -11.22 -12.43
CA THR A 445 31.44 -9.87 -13.01
C THR A 445 30.89 -10.02 -14.41
N ALA A 446 29.77 -9.41 -14.69
CA ALA A 446 29.14 -9.37 -15.98
C ALA A 446 29.25 -7.98 -16.61
N LEU A 447 29.42 -7.93 -17.94
CA LEU A 447 29.35 -6.71 -18.74
C LEU A 447 27.92 -6.55 -19.25
N GLY A 448 27.33 -5.39 -18.99
CA GLY A 448 26.02 -5.04 -19.50
C GLY A 448 26.03 -4.47 -20.92
N SER A 449 24.87 -4.44 -21.57
CA SER A 449 24.68 -3.82 -22.89
C SER A 449 24.97 -2.32 -22.91
N ASN A 450 24.93 -1.66 -21.76
CA ASN A 450 25.32 -0.26 -21.53
C ASN A 450 26.83 -0.06 -21.32
N GLY A 451 27.65 -1.11 -21.42
CA GLY A 451 29.07 -1.06 -21.16
C GLY A 451 29.49 -1.07 -19.69
N ALA A 452 28.56 -1.01 -18.74
CA ALA A 452 28.83 -1.06 -17.33
C ALA A 452 29.18 -2.48 -16.84
N LYS A 453 30.02 -2.56 -15.80
CA LYS A 453 30.37 -3.82 -15.13
C LYS A 453 29.46 -4.03 -13.92
N TYR A 454 28.84 -5.20 -13.84
CA TYR A 454 27.95 -5.61 -12.76
C TYR A 454 28.59 -6.76 -11.99
N LYS A 455 29.03 -6.46 -10.77
CA LYS A 455 29.57 -7.47 -9.85
C LYS A 455 28.40 -8.14 -9.11
N GLN A 456 28.36 -9.48 -9.15
CA GLN A 456 27.27 -10.26 -8.60
C GLN A 456 27.81 -11.31 -7.64
N LEU A 457 27.12 -11.50 -6.50
CA LEU A 457 27.38 -12.57 -5.56
C LEU A 457 26.33 -13.66 -5.75
N VAL A 458 26.75 -14.84 -6.20
CA VAL A 458 25.86 -15.99 -6.40
C VAL A 458 26.13 -16.99 -5.28
N ARG A 459 25.13 -17.18 -4.42
CA ARG A 459 25.24 -18.10 -3.28
C ARG A 459 24.05 -19.04 -3.18
N TYR A 460 24.29 -20.15 -2.53
CA TYR A 460 23.26 -21.12 -2.17
C TYR A 460 22.96 -21.01 -0.68
N LEU A 461 21.71 -20.74 -0.32
CA LEU A 461 21.27 -20.67 1.07
C LEU A 461 20.80 -22.04 1.55
N LEU A 462 21.46 -22.53 2.60
CA LEU A 462 20.93 -23.63 3.43
C LEU A 462 20.05 -23.00 4.51
N LYS A 463 18.72 -23.17 4.42
CA LYS A 463 17.87 -22.89 5.58
C LYS A 463 18.00 -23.99 6.60
N SER A 464 17.98 -23.64 7.88
CA SER A 464 18.10 -24.54 9.04
C SER A 464 17.04 -25.65 9.11
N HIS A 465 16.04 -25.63 8.21
CA HIS A 465 14.96 -26.62 8.13
C HIS A 465 14.77 -27.23 6.74
N GLY A 466 15.86 -27.43 5.99
CA GLY A 466 15.84 -28.25 4.76
C GLY A 466 15.24 -27.57 3.51
N THR A 467 14.83 -26.33 3.56
CA THR A 467 14.40 -25.57 2.39
C THR A 467 15.56 -24.82 1.74
N PHE A 468 15.72 -24.97 0.43
CA PHE A 468 16.82 -24.39 -0.33
C PHE A 468 16.33 -23.16 -1.09
N ASN A 469 16.94 -22.01 -0.87
CA ASN A 469 16.76 -20.81 -1.68
C ASN A 469 18.09 -20.39 -2.32
N THR A 470 18.03 -19.89 -3.53
CA THR A 470 19.20 -19.31 -4.22
C THR A 470 19.06 -17.81 -4.16
N ASP A 471 19.95 -17.15 -3.45
CA ASP A 471 20.04 -15.69 -3.49
C ASP A 471 21.12 -15.25 -4.45
N ILE A 472 20.79 -14.27 -5.26
CA ILE A 472 21.69 -13.55 -6.16
C ILE A 472 21.70 -12.10 -5.67
N PHE A 473 22.84 -11.61 -5.24
CA PHE A 473 23.06 -10.24 -4.79
C PHE A 473 24.05 -9.50 -5.69
#